data_8ab7cabc120c01eb6b80039cebe1fc8c
#
_entry.id   8ab7cabc120c01eb6b80039cebe1fc8c
#
_cell.length_a   1.000
_cell.length_b   1.000
_cell.length_c   1.000
_cell.angle_alpha   90.00
_cell.angle_beta   90.00
_cell.angle_gamma   90.00
#
_symmetry.space_group_name_H-M   'P 1'
#
loop_
_entity.id
_entity.type
_entity.pdbx_description
1 polymer ?
#
loop_
_entity_poly.entity_id
_entity_poly.type
_entity_poly.pdbx_seq_one_letter_code
_entity_poly.pdbx_strand_id
1 'polypeptide(L)'
;YYLNGFIRTPISFSPDQTVEEMLRVKEEKQYSFSGFPIVDNNGKLVGIVTARDVKYLSDYSAKLSEVMTKNVVTAPRGTELQQAYKIMRENKIGKLPTVDENGHLTGLYSFSDVKTLIMNDAPAYNRDPEHRLRVAAAVGPYDEKRIELLAAAEVDAFVLDTAHGHSK
;
A
#
# COMPACT_ATOMS: atom_id res chain seq x y z
N TYR A 1 6.26 -3.98 7.18
CA TYR A 1 5.31 -3.03 7.77
C TYR A 1 5.55 -1.67 7.13
N TYR A 2 4.68 -1.29 6.20
CA TYR A 2 4.76 0.01 5.54
C TYR A 2 4.00 1.05 6.35
N LEU A 3 4.70 1.79 7.21
CA LEU A 3 4.16 2.98 7.90
C LEU A 3 4.05 4.20 6.95
N ASN A 4 3.74 3.95 5.68
CA ASN A 4 3.71 5.01 4.68
C ASN A 4 2.31 5.60 4.47
N GLY A 5 1.30 5.03 5.13
CA GLY A 5 -0.09 5.40 4.87
C GLY A 5 -0.59 5.01 3.48
N PHE A 6 0.30 4.78 2.50
CA PHE A 6 -0.01 4.45 1.12
C PHE A 6 0.65 3.13 0.67
N ILE A 7 -0.14 2.23 0.14
CA ILE A 7 0.27 0.94 -0.40
C ILE A 7 0.22 1.04 -1.92
N ARG A 8 1.38 1.06 -2.59
CA ARG A 8 1.48 1.19 -4.06
C ARG A 8 0.93 -0.02 -4.82
N THR A 9 1.14 -1.20 -4.29
CA THR A 9 0.66 -2.45 -4.89
C THR A 9 -0.20 -3.18 -3.88
N PRO A 10 -1.46 -2.76 -3.71
CA PRO A 10 -2.37 -3.41 -2.77
C PRO A 10 -2.74 -4.80 -3.29
N ILE A 11 -2.82 -5.74 -2.36
CA ILE A 11 -3.36 -7.05 -2.68
C ILE A 11 -4.82 -6.87 -3.05
N SER A 12 -5.20 -7.39 -4.18
CA SER A 12 -6.54 -7.36 -4.74
C SER A 12 -7.01 -8.76 -5.11
N PHE A 13 -8.31 -8.92 -5.24
CA PHE A 13 -8.95 -10.17 -5.62
C PHE A 13 -9.88 -9.95 -6.81
N SER A 14 -10.21 -11.04 -7.53
CA SER A 14 -11.20 -11.02 -8.59
C SER A 14 -12.62 -11.10 -8.00
N PRO A 15 -13.63 -10.49 -8.64
CA PRO A 15 -15.03 -10.59 -8.21
C PRO A 15 -15.58 -12.04 -8.25
N ASP A 16 -14.97 -12.92 -9.04
CA ASP A 16 -15.37 -14.33 -9.17
C ASP A 16 -14.80 -15.25 -8.10
N GLN A 17 -13.78 -14.80 -7.36
CA GLN A 17 -13.22 -15.55 -6.22
C GLN A 17 -14.22 -15.58 -5.06
N THR A 18 -14.10 -16.60 -4.20
CA THR A 18 -14.94 -16.75 -3.02
C THR A 18 -14.35 -16.04 -1.79
N VAL A 19 -15.19 -15.79 -0.82
CA VAL A 19 -14.76 -15.26 0.49
C VAL A 19 -13.77 -16.21 1.17
N GLU A 20 -14.00 -17.53 1.06
CA GLU A 20 -13.14 -18.56 1.62
C GLU A 20 -11.73 -18.49 1.01
N GLU A 21 -11.63 -18.38 -0.32
CA GLU A 21 -10.33 -18.22 -1.01
C GLU A 21 -9.58 -16.97 -0.55
N MET A 22 -10.30 -15.84 -0.43
CA MET A 22 -9.72 -14.59 0.06
C MET A 22 -9.19 -14.74 1.50
N LEU A 23 -9.99 -15.36 2.38
CA LEU A 23 -9.59 -15.58 3.78
C LEU A 23 -8.41 -16.53 3.90
N ARG A 24 -8.35 -17.59 3.09
CA ARG A 24 -7.22 -18.52 3.02
C ARG A 24 -5.92 -17.79 2.62
N VAL A 25 -5.95 -16.98 1.56
CA VAL A 25 -4.79 -16.18 1.14
C VAL A 25 -4.35 -15.21 2.23
N LYS A 26 -5.32 -14.57 2.91
CA LYS A 26 -5.02 -13.68 4.04
C LYS A 26 -4.30 -14.42 5.17
N GLU A 27 -4.72 -15.62 5.52
CA GLU A 27 -4.14 -16.42 6.60
C GLU A 27 -2.75 -16.96 6.19
N GLU A 28 -2.63 -17.59 5.03
CA GLU A 28 -1.37 -18.13 4.50
C GLU A 28 -0.26 -17.06 4.41
N LYS A 29 -0.63 -15.84 4.03
CA LYS A 29 0.30 -14.72 3.91
C LYS A 29 0.44 -13.89 5.20
N GLN A 30 -0.28 -14.25 6.25
CA GLN A 30 -0.29 -13.54 7.55
C GLN A 30 -0.57 -12.04 7.42
N TYR A 31 -1.50 -11.66 6.53
CA TYR A 31 -1.86 -10.26 6.36
C TYR A 31 -2.68 -9.73 7.54
N SER A 32 -2.15 -8.70 8.19
CA SER A 32 -2.81 -8.03 9.33
C SER A 32 -3.92 -7.06 8.93
N PHE A 33 -4.01 -6.68 7.65
CA PHE A 33 -4.99 -5.72 7.17
C PHE A 33 -6.34 -6.39 6.83
N SER A 34 -7.40 -5.59 6.87
CA SER A 34 -8.79 -6.07 6.84
C SER A 34 -9.63 -5.42 5.73
N GLY A 35 -9.02 -5.04 4.61
CA GLY A 35 -9.74 -4.46 3.48
C GLY A 35 -8.98 -4.68 2.17
N PHE A 36 -9.67 -5.28 1.20
CA PHE A 36 -9.09 -5.70 -0.07
C PHE A 36 -9.87 -5.09 -1.24
N PRO A 37 -9.21 -4.35 -2.13
CA PRO A 37 -9.79 -3.94 -3.41
C PRO A 37 -10.16 -5.17 -4.25
N ILE A 38 -11.29 -5.09 -4.95
CA ILE A 38 -11.73 -6.07 -5.92
C ILE A 38 -11.57 -5.45 -7.32
N VAL A 39 -10.84 -6.14 -8.18
CA VAL A 39 -10.53 -5.67 -9.53
C VAL A 39 -10.99 -6.69 -10.57
N ASP A 40 -11.45 -6.19 -11.70
CA ASP A 40 -11.77 -7.03 -12.85
C ASP A 40 -10.51 -7.53 -13.58
N ASN A 41 -10.69 -8.32 -14.63
CA ASN A 41 -9.60 -8.88 -15.44
C ASN A 41 -8.73 -7.82 -16.14
N ASN A 42 -9.21 -6.59 -16.23
CA ASN A 42 -8.48 -5.46 -16.81
C ASN A 42 -7.76 -4.62 -15.75
N GLY A 43 -7.85 -4.99 -14.45
CA GLY A 43 -7.29 -4.24 -13.33
C GLY A 43 -8.13 -3.05 -12.88
N LYS A 44 -9.36 -2.90 -13.39
CA LYS A 44 -10.28 -1.84 -13.00
C LYS A 44 -10.91 -2.16 -11.66
N LEU A 45 -10.97 -1.18 -10.76
CA LEU A 45 -11.61 -1.31 -9.46
C LEU A 45 -13.13 -1.46 -9.62
N VAL A 46 -13.68 -2.57 -9.14
CA VAL A 46 -15.13 -2.88 -9.19
C VAL A 46 -15.78 -2.97 -7.82
N GLY A 47 -14.99 -3.03 -6.76
CA GLY A 47 -15.49 -3.10 -5.39
C GLY A 47 -14.40 -3.10 -4.34
N ILE A 48 -14.82 -3.18 -3.09
CA ILE A 48 -13.94 -3.40 -1.95
C ILE A 48 -14.62 -4.35 -0.96
N VAL A 49 -13.85 -5.28 -0.40
CA VAL A 49 -14.30 -6.15 0.70
C VAL A 49 -13.52 -5.80 1.95
N THR A 50 -14.23 -5.58 3.04
CA THR A 50 -13.65 -5.27 4.35
C THR A 50 -14.05 -6.31 5.39
N ALA A 51 -13.43 -6.27 6.57
CA ALA A 51 -13.81 -7.14 7.68
C ALA A 51 -15.30 -6.98 8.07
N ARG A 52 -15.90 -5.81 7.82
CA ARG A 52 -17.32 -5.55 8.10
C ARG A 52 -18.22 -6.38 7.18
N ASP A 53 -17.85 -6.50 5.90
CA ASP A 53 -18.63 -7.21 4.90
C ASP A 53 -18.63 -8.71 5.14
N VAL A 54 -17.57 -9.24 5.76
CA VAL A 54 -17.39 -10.68 6.02
C VAL A 54 -17.85 -11.11 7.41
N LYS A 55 -17.88 -10.18 8.38
CA LYS A 55 -18.09 -10.48 9.81
C LYS A 55 -19.36 -11.27 10.11
N TYR A 56 -20.42 -11.03 9.35
CA TYR A 56 -21.76 -11.59 9.61
C TYR A 56 -22.17 -12.62 8.57
N LEU A 57 -21.26 -13.05 7.69
CA LEU A 57 -21.55 -14.10 6.72
C LEU A 57 -21.61 -15.46 7.41
N SER A 58 -22.63 -16.22 7.08
CA SER A 58 -22.78 -17.63 7.48
C SER A 58 -22.21 -18.59 6.42
N ASP A 59 -22.06 -18.13 5.19
CA ASP A 59 -21.56 -18.89 4.05
C ASP A 59 -20.37 -18.17 3.39
N TYR A 60 -19.19 -18.77 3.47
CA TYR A 60 -17.97 -18.26 2.86
C TYR A 60 -17.74 -18.76 1.42
N SER A 61 -18.63 -19.62 0.89
CA SER A 61 -18.60 -20.03 -0.52
C SER A 61 -19.14 -18.94 -1.46
N ALA A 62 -19.77 -17.89 -0.92
CA ALA A 62 -20.27 -16.75 -1.67
C ALA A 62 -19.14 -16.06 -2.45
N LYS A 63 -19.44 -15.61 -3.68
CA LYS A 63 -18.49 -14.84 -4.50
C LYS A 63 -18.27 -13.45 -3.90
N LEU A 64 -17.06 -12.92 -4.09
CA LEU A 64 -16.71 -11.57 -3.65
C LEU A 64 -17.60 -10.50 -4.31
N SER A 65 -18.05 -10.73 -5.55
CA SER A 65 -19.00 -9.86 -6.27
C SER A 65 -20.37 -9.71 -5.59
N GLU A 66 -20.76 -10.68 -4.75
CA GLU A 66 -22.04 -10.69 -4.03
C GLU A 66 -21.95 -9.94 -2.70
N VAL A 67 -20.77 -9.96 -2.07
CA VAL A 67 -20.55 -9.42 -0.72
C VAL A 67 -19.82 -8.08 -0.71
N MET A 68 -19.11 -7.72 -1.79
CA MET A 68 -18.34 -6.50 -1.87
C MET A 68 -19.20 -5.23 -1.85
N THR A 69 -18.68 -4.17 -1.28
CA THR A 69 -19.21 -2.81 -1.47
C THR A 69 -18.85 -2.34 -2.88
N LYS A 70 -19.85 -2.09 -3.74
CA LYS A 70 -19.69 -1.71 -5.16
C LYS A 70 -19.47 -0.21 -5.34
N ASN A 71 -20.13 0.62 -4.53
CA ASN A 71 -19.98 2.07 -4.58
C ASN A 71 -18.77 2.49 -3.73
N VAL A 72 -17.59 2.32 -4.29
CA VAL A 72 -16.33 2.59 -3.59
C VAL A 72 -15.99 4.07 -3.70
N VAL A 73 -15.76 4.72 -2.57
CA VAL A 73 -15.14 6.05 -2.55
C VAL A 73 -13.68 5.89 -2.95
N THR A 74 -13.26 6.59 -3.99
CA THR A 74 -11.90 6.54 -4.53
C THR A 74 -11.26 7.93 -4.54
N ALA A 75 -9.94 7.97 -4.69
CA ALA A 75 -9.19 9.20 -4.94
C ALA A 75 -8.37 9.06 -6.23
N PRO A 76 -8.04 10.15 -6.93
CA PRO A 76 -7.14 10.12 -8.07
C PRO A 76 -5.75 9.61 -7.69
N ARG A 77 -5.03 9.03 -8.65
CA ARG A 77 -3.61 8.75 -8.52
C ARG A 77 -2.84 10.02 -8.15
N GLY A 78 -1.92 9.93 -7.21
CA GLY A 78 -1.13 11.08 -6.73
C GLY A 78 -1.81 11.95 -5.67
N THR A 79 -2.99 11.54 -5.16
CA THR A 79 -3.62 12.22 -4.01
C THR A 79 -2.65 12.27 -2.83
N GLU A 80 -2.47 13.44 -2.26
CA GLU A 80 -1.60 13.66 -1.12
C GLU A 80 -2.21 13.13 0.19
N LEU A 81 -1.34 12.84 1.17
CA LEU A 81 -1.71 12.26 2.46
C LEU A 81 -2.79 13.07 3.20
N GLN A 82 -2.65 14.41 3.22
CA GLN A 82 -3.60 15.31 3.88
C GLN A 82 -4.98 15.26 3.20
N GLN A 83 -5.00 15.23 1.89
CA GLN A 83 -6.23 15.13 1.11
C GLN A 83 -6.89 13.77 1.30
N ALA A 84 -6.11 12.68 1.27
CA ALA A 84 -6.60 11.34 1.56
C ALA A 84 -7.24 11.26 2.96
N TYR A 85 -6.58 11.83 3.98
CA TYR A 85 -7.12 11.90 5.34
C TYR A 85 -8.47 12.62 5.40
N LYS A 86 -8.58 13.76 4.73
CA LYS A 86 -9.84 14.53 4.66
C LYS A 86 -10.96 13.69 4.03
N ILE A 87 -10.72 13.09 2.85
CA ILE A 87 -11.69 12.23 2.16
C ILE A 87 -12.13 11.08 3.05
N MET A 88 -11.19 10.39 3.68
CA MET A 88 -11.49 9.25 4.54
C MET A 88 -12.31 9.61 5.77
N ARG A 89 -12.05 10.79 6.38
CA ARG A 89 -12.83 11.28 7.52
C ARG A 89 -14.25 11.68 7.13
N GLU A 90 -14.40 12.43 6.06
CA GLU A 90 -15.70 12.91 5.58
C GLU A 90 -16.62 11.75 5.20
N ASN A 91 -16.06 10.72 4.56
CA ASN A 91 -16.80 9.53 4.14
C ASN A 91 -16.84 8.40 5.20
N LYS A 92 -16.17 8.57 6.34
CA LYS A 92 -16.10 7.58 7.44
C LYS A 92 -15.60 6.20 6.98
N ILE A 93 -14.60 6.18 6.09
CA ILE A 93 -14.04 4.96 5.51
C ILE A 93 -12.64 4.66 6.05
N GLY A 94 -12.34 3.36 6.22
CA GLY A 94 -11.05 2.88 6.70
C GLY A 94 -10.03 2.59 5.60
N LYS A 95 -10.48 2.48 4.36
CA LYS A 95 -9.66 2.21 3.18
C LYS A 95 -10.08 3.12 2.04
N LEU A 96 -9.11 3.74 1.37
CA LEU A 96 -9.33 4.63 0.24
C LEU A 96 -8.46 4.17 -0.93
N PRO A 97 -9.04 3.44 -1.89
CA PRO A 97 -8.33 3.09 -3.13
C PRO A 97 -8.04 4.35 -3.96
N THR A 98 -6.89 4.37 -4.60
CA THR A 98 -6.59 5.35 -5.64
C THR A 98 -6.70 4.71 -7.01
N VAL A 99 -7.20 5.47 -7.97
CA VAL A 99 -7.42 5.00 -9.34
C VAL A 99 -6.84 6.00 -10.35
N ASP A 100 -6.53 5.50 -11.54
CA ASP A 100 -6.21 6.34 -12.69
C ASP A 100 -7.48 6.87 -13.39
N GLU A 101 -7.31 7.61 -14.47
CA GLU A 101 -8.41 8.20 -15.28
C GLU A 101 -9.33 7.13 -15.91
N ASN A 102 -8.85 5.90 -16.07
CA ASN A 102 -9.62 4.77 -16.60
C ASN A 102 -10.27 3.93 -15.51
N GLY A 103 -10.02 4.24 -14.23
CA GLY A 103 -10.54 3.53 -13.08
C GLY A 103 -9.71 2.32 -12.65
N HIS A 104 -8.47 2.15 -13.17
CA HIS A 104 -7.58 1.09 -12.72
C HIS A 104 -7.01 1.41 -11.34
N LEU A 105 -6.90 0.38 -10.52
CA LEU A 105 -6.35 0.49 -9.17
C LEU A 105 -4.85 0.86 -9.23
N THR A 106 -4.48 1.96 -8.58
CA THR A 106 -3.09 2.45 -8.54
C THR A 106 -2.48 2.43 -7.14
N GLY A 107 -3.29 2.22 -6.11
CA GLY A 107 -2.83 2.15 -4.73
C GLY A 107 -3.96 2.13 -3.72
N LEU A 108 -3.60 2.15 -2.45
CA LEU A 108 -4.55 2.09 -1.34
C LEU A 108 -4.03 2.85 -0.12
N TYR A 109 -4.83 3.77 0.40
CA TYR A 109 -4.60 4.38 1.72
C TYR A 109 -5.30 3.58 2.82
N SER A 110 -4.64 3.48 3.98
CA SER A 110 -5.20 2.91 5.21
C SER A 110 -5.38 4.02 6.25
N PHE A 111 -6.59 4.18 6.79
CA PHE A 111 -6.90 5.27 7.72
C PHE A 111 -6.04 5.24 9.00
N SER A 112 -5.78 4.05 9.55
CA SER A 112 -4.92 3.92 10.74
C SER A 112 -3.54 4.50 10.50
N ASP A 113 -2.95 4.19 9.34
CA ASP A 113 -1.59 4.58 9.02
C ASP A 113 -1.53 6.08 8.66
N VAL A 114 -2.49 6.53 7.83
CA VAL A 114 -2.64 7.96 7.47
C VAL A 114 -2.85 8.81 8.71
N LYS A 115 -3.74 8.39 9.63
CA LYS A 115 -3.98 9.08 10.89
C LYS A 115 -2.72 9.17 11.74
N THR A 116 -1.97 8.07 11.87
CA THR A 116 -0.73 8.03 12.64
C THR A 116 0.31 8.98 12.06
N LEU A 117 0.46 9.03 10.74
CA LEU A 117 1.40 9.93 10.07
C LEU A 117 1.04 11.40 10.21
N ILE A 118 -0.26 11.73 10.18
CA ILE A 118 -0.73 13.12 10.31
C ILE A 118 -0.71 13.60 11.76
N MET A 119 -1.06 12.73 12.72
CA MET A 119 -1.11 13.09 14.14
C MET A 119 0.24 13.00 14.84
N ASN A 120 1.15 12.18 14.35
CA ASN A 120 2.53 12.22 14.78
C ASN A 120 3.19 13.41 14.08
N ASP A 121 3.20 14.52 14.76
CA ASP A 121 3.94 15.75 14.45
C ASP A 121 5.47 15.50 14.62
N ALA A 122 5.92 14.33 14.20
CA ALA A 122 7.29 13.88 14.37
C ALA A 122 8.10 14.30 13.13
N PRO A 123 8.84 15.41 13.18
CA PRO A 123 9.78 15.81 12.14
C PRO A 123 10.98 14.87 12.03
N ALA A 124 10.98 13.76 12.80
CA ALA A 124 12.13 12.90 13.00
C ALA A 124 12.41 11.91 11.87
N TYR A 125 11.51 11.73 10.91
CA TYR A 125 11.72 10.75 9.85
C TYR A 125 12.05 11.43 8.53
N ASN A 126 13.24 11.14 7.99
CA ASN A 126 13.61 11.54 6.65
C ASN A 126 12.82 10.69 5.64
N ARG A 127 11.81 11.29 5.01
CA ARG A 127 10.91 10.64 4.07
C ARG A 127 10.99 11.26 2.68
N ASP A 128 10.70 10.46 1.67
CA ASP A 128 10.51 10.93 0.30
C ASP A 128 9.11 11.57 0.11
N PRO A 129 8.82 12.16 -1.07
CA PRO A 129 7.51 12.74 -1.35
C PRO A 129 6.35 11.74 -1.25
N GLU A 130 6.62 10.45 -1.43
CA GLU A 130 5.66 9.37 -1.26
C GLU A 130 5.58 8.84 0.18
N HIS A 131 6.17 9.56 1.14
CA HIS A 131 6.23 9.21 2.56
C HIS A 131 6.96 7.91 2.92
N ARG A 132 7.80 7.36 2.02
CA ARG A 132 8.69 6.25 2.34
C ARG A 132 9.90 6.76 3.14
N LEU A 133 10.41 5.94 4.04
CA LEU A 133 11.67 6.24 4.71
C LEU A 133 12.80 6.24 3.69
N ARG A 134 13.58 7.30 3.63
CA ARG A 134 14.81 7.32 2.86
C ARG A 134 15.84 6.43 3.52
N VAL A 135 16.52 5.65 2.70
CA VAL A 135 17.55 4.72 3.14
C VAL A 135 18.87 4.99 2.43
N ALA A 136 19.96 4.91 3.16
CA ALA A 136 21.30 4.94 2.61
C ALA A 136 21.99 3.58 2.77
N ALA A 137 22.73 3.16 1.78
CA ALA A 137 23.50 1.91 1.83
C ALA A 137 24.99 2.18 1.78
N ALA A 138 25.75 1.55 2.68
CA ALA A 138 27.19 1.58 2.66
C ALA A 138 27.71 0.66 1.54
N VAL A 139 28.66 1.17 0.76
CA VAL A 139 29.32 0.46 -0.35
C VAL A 139 30.83 0.68 -0.29
N GLY A 140 31.59 -0.32 -0.66
CA GLY A 140 33.04 -0.21 -0.84
C GLY A 140 33.40 0.52 -2.14
N PRO A 141 34.65 0.99 -2.29
CA PRO A 141 35.07 1.77 -3.45
C PRO A 141 35.07 1.01 -4.79
N TYR A 142 34.92 -0.33 -4.77
CA TYR A 142 34.92 -1.19 -5.97
C TYR A 142 33.73 -2.14 -6.03
N ASP A 143 32.65 -1.85 -5.28
CA ASP A 143 31.46 -2.70 -5.17
C ASP A 143 30.44 -2.43 -6.30
N GLU A 144 30.88 -2.33 -7.55
CA GLU A 144 30.03 -1.97 -8.69
C GLU A 144 28.74 -2.83 -8.76
N LYS A 145 28.87 -4.14 -8.66
CA LYS A 145 27.72 -5.06 -8.70
C LYS A 145 26.73 -4.81 -7.56
N ARG A 146 27.22 -4.50 -6.36
CA ARG A 146 26.39 -4.18 -5.21
C ARG A 146 25.68 -2.84 -5.41
N ILE A 147 26.37 -1.85 -5.99
CA ILE A 147 25.80 -0.54 -6.31
C ILE A 147 24.66 -0.69 -7.31
N GLU A 148 24.86 -1.48 -8.38
CA GLU A 148 23.80 -1.75 -9.38
C GLU A 148 22.56 -2.40 -8.75
N LEU A 149 22.74 -3.41 -7.90
CA LEU A 149 21.63 -4.10 -7.22
C LEU A 149 20.89 -3.17 -6.24
N LEU A 150 21.60 -2.33 -5.51
CA LEU A 150 21.02 -1.37 -4.58
C LEU A 150 20.30 -0.23 -5.33
N ALA A 151 20.87 0.23 -6.45
CA ALA A 151 20.21 1.21 -7.32
C ALA A 151 18.91 0.66 -7.92
N ALA A 152 18.93 -0.60 -8.37
CA ALA A 152 17.72 -1.30 -8.83
C ALA A 152 16.68 -1.50 -7.72
N ALA A 153 17.11 -1.56 -6.45
CA ALA A 153 16.23 -1.59 -5.28
C ALA A 153 15.77 -0.20 -4.80
N GLU A 154 16.06 0.86 -5.58
CA GLU A 154 15.66 2.25 -5.31
C GLU A 154 16.20 2.80 -3.97
N VAL A 155 17.45 2.50 -3.60
CA VAL A 155 18.11 3.14 -2.46
C VAL A 155 18.28 4.65 -2.72
N ASP A 156 18.03 5.49 -1.71
CA ASP A 156 18.05 6.95 -1.87
C ASP A 156 19.45 7.56 -1.88
N ALA A 157 20.41 6.91 -1.24
CA ALA A 157 21.79 7.38 -1.16
C ALA A 157 22.79 6.25 -0.97
N PHE A 158 24.01 6.46 -1.45
CA PHE A 158 25.17 5.61 -1.16
C PHE A 158 26.11 6.33 -0.20
N VAL A 159 26.64 5.58 0.73
CA VAL A 159 27.73 6.02 1.62
C VAL A 159 28.96 5.21 1.26
N LEU A 160 29.98 5.88 0.72
CA LEU A 160 31.27 5.24 0.44
C LEU A 160 31.99 4.98 1.77
N ASP A 161 32.03 3.70 2.16
CA ASP A 161 32.72 3.27 3.38
C ASP A 161 34.13 2.76 3.06
N THR A 162 35.10 3.44 3.57
CA THR A 162 36.53 3.15 3.33
C THR A 162 37.35 3.54 4.54
N ALA A 163 38.30 2.67 4.89
CA ALA A 163 39.23 2.93 6.01
C ALA A 163 40.15 4.14 5.75
N HIS A 164 40.47 4.44 4.49
CA HIS A 164 41.36 5.49 4.09
C HIS A 164 40.90 6.16 2.78
N GLY A 165 39.85 6.96 2.87
CA GLY A 165 39.21 7.62 1.70
C GLY A 165 40.10 8.59 0.93
N HIS A 166 41.30 8.91 1.43
CA HIS A 166 42.28 9.82 0.82
C HIS A 166 43.61 9.15 0.47
N SER A 167 43.74 7.82 0.56
CA SER A 167 44.95 7.13 0.11
C SER A 167 44.95 7.00 -1.41
N LYS A 168 46.12 7.34 -1.98
CA LYS A 168 46.41 7.12 -3.42
C LYS A 168 46.68 5.65 -3.68
#